data_bd192245cddec8381c1673a14e79b847
#
_entry.id   bd192245cddec8381c1673a14e79b847
#
_cell.length_a   1.000
_cell.length_b   1.000
_cell.length_c   1.000
_cell.angle_alpha   90.00
_cell.angle_beta   90.00
_cell.angle_gamma   90.00
#
_symmetry.space_group_name_H-M   'P 1'
#
loop_
_entity.id
_entity.type
_entity.pdbx_description
1 polymer ?
#
loop_
_entity_poly.entity_id
_entity_poly.type
_entity_poly.pdbx_seq_one_letter_code
_entity_poly.pdbx_strand_id
1 'polypeptide(L)'
;GDTYYMIGQSMWFGRDVLMFRSKHPYGPFVDQKTLFTLPEFLDKIGEQRYQHVYMVNIHPALSRTGELVISTNTDCSNFWDNFNAPGSADFYRPYFYRVFNWESLYDNDAPLE
;
A
#
# COMPACT_ATOMS: atom_id res chain seq x y z
N GLY A 1 8.89 22.63 11.11
CA GLY A 1 8.51 22.55 9.72
C GLY A 1 7.77 21.27 9.41
N ASP A 2 7.10 21.25 8.29
CA ASP A 2 6.32 20.11 7.88
C ASP A 2 7.21 18.95 7.43
N THR A 3 6.71 17.76 7.63
CA THR A 3 7.31 16.56 7.10
C THR A 3 6.38 15.99 6.03
N TYR A 4 6.95 15.61 4.90
CA TYR A 4 6.22 15.03 3.78
C TYR A 4 6.47 13.53 3.76
N TYR A 5 5.43 12.77 3.45
CA TYR A 5 5.48 11.31 3.42
C TYR A 5 5.09 10.80 2.05
N MET A 6 5.79 9.78 1.60
CA MET A 6 5.50 9.08 0.37
C MET A 6 5.24 7.61 0.69
N ILE A 7 4.22 7.04 0.08
CA ILE A 7 3.92 5.62 0.20
C ILE A 7 4.12 4.96 -1.15
N GLY A 8 4.70 3.78 -1.11
CA GLY A 8 4.92 2.97 -2.29
C GLY A 8 4.82 1.50 -1.98
N GLN A 9 4.98 0.72 -3.00
CA GLN A 9 4.95 -0.73 -2.95
C GLN A 9 6.36 -1.25 -3.20
N SER A 10 6.77 -2.30 -2.47
CA SER A 10 8.05 -2.92 -2.70
C SER A 10 8.05 -3.61 -4.05
N MET A 11 9.07 -3.34 -4.88
CA MET A 11 9.20 -3.97 -6.19
C MET A 11 7.92 -3.87 -7.05
N TRP A 12 7.94 -4.46 -8.23
CA TRP A 12 6.75 -4.64 -9.06
C TRP A 12 5.87 -5.71 -8.40
N PHE A 13 4.64 -5.33 -8.06
CA PHE A 13 3.68 -6.24 -7.44
C PHE A 13 4.17 -6.88 -6.13
N GLY A 14 5.09 -6.22 -5.42
CA GLY A 14 5.52 -6.67 -4.10
C GLY A 14 4.41 -6.49 -3.06
N ARG A 15 4.52 -7.21 -1.95
CA ARG A 15 3.49 -7.22 -0.91
C ARG A 15 3.71 -6.19 0.19
N ASP A 16 4.91 -5.66 0.33
CA ASP A 16 5.20 -4.66 1.36
C ASP A 16 4.74 -3.28 0.92
N VAL A 17 4.00 -2.62 1.80
CA VAL A 17 3.65 -1.22 1.64
C VAL A 17 4.69 -0.40 2.40
N LEU A 18 5.42 0.43 1.68
CA LEU A 18 6.57 1.16 2.19
C LEU A 18 6.22 2.63 2.38
N MET A 19 6.83 3.23 3.41
CA MET A 19 6.72 4.65 3.69
C MET A 19 8.10 5.29 3.73
N PHE A 20 8.19 6.49 3.22
CA PHE A 20 9.39 7.33 3.21
C PHE A 20 9.01 8.72 3.69
N ARG A 21 9.99 9.47 4.15
CA ARG A 21 9.77 10.85 4.58
C ARG A 21 10.76 11.81 3.97
N SER A 22 10.38 13.08 3.92
CA SER A 22 11.23 14.17 3.44
C SER A 22 10.86 15.48 4.11
N LYS A 23 11.79 16.41 4.16
CA LYS A 23 11.51 17.80 4.53
C LYS A 23 10.90 18.63 3.41
N HIS A 24 10.93 18.12 2.20
CA HIS A 24 10.46 18.83 1.02
C HIS A 24 9.50 17.98 0.21
N PRO A 25 8.47 18.58 -0.42
CA PRO A 25 7.51 17.80 -1.23
C PRO A 25 8.16 17.14 -2.46
N TYR A 26 9.30 17.64 -2.88
CA TYR A 26 10.06 17.09 -4.00
C TYR A 26 11.15 16.08 -3.58
N GLY A 27 11.27 15.79 -2.29
CA GLY A 27 12.31 14.90 -1.77
C GLY A 27 13.64 15.58 -1.49
N PRO A 28 14.71 14.84 -1.25
CA PRO A 28 14.77 13.40 -1.33
C PRO A 28 13.92 12.72 -0.24
N PHE A 29 13.28 11.63 -0.60
CA PHE A 29 12.53 10.80 0.34
C PHE A 29 13.45 9.71 0.87
N VAL A 30 13.56 9.64 2.17
CA VAL A 30 14.50 8.77 2.89
C VAL A 30 13.80 8.04 4.03
N ASP A 31 14.57 7.27 4.79
CA ASP A 31 14.07 6.58 5.99
C ASP A 31 12.92 5.62 5.66
N GLN A 32 13.21 4.67 4.76
CA GLN A 32 12.25 3.65 4.38
C GLN A 32 11.80 2.83 5.59
N LYS A 33 10.49 2.70 5.74
CA LYS A 33 9.86 1.82 6.72
C LYS A 33 8.84 0.94 6.01
N THR A 34 8.66 -0.28 6.51
CA THR A 34 7.54 -1.11 6.09
C THR A 34 6.33 -0.73 6.94
N LEU A 35 5.31 -0.18 6.29
CA LEU A 35 4.09 0.24 6.96
C LEU A 35 3.26 -0.98 7.36
N PHE A 36 3.06 -1.88 6.41
CA PHE A 36 2.46 -3.20 6.62
C PHE A 36 2.74 -4.09 5.40
N THR A 37 2.48 -5.38 5.57
CA THR A 37 2.60 -6.36 4.49
C THR A 37 1.21 -6.83 4.09
N LEU A 38 0.93 -6.83 2.80
CA LEU A 38 -0.36 -7.24 2.27
C LEU A 38 -0.60 -8.73 2.53
N PRO A 39 -1.85 -9.13 2.82
CA PRO A 39 -2.16 -10.52 3.09
C PRO A 39 -1.84 -11.44 1.91
N GLU A 40 -1.35 -12.63 2.21
CA GLU A 40 -0.95 -13.61 1.20
C GLU A 40 -2.12 -14.06 0.32
N PHE A 41 -3.33 -14.06 0.86
CA PHE A 41 -4.52 -14.47 0.09
C PHE A 41 -4.79 -13.57 -1.12
N LEU A 42 -4.22 -12.36 -1.14
CA LEU A 42 -4.35 -11.46 -2.29
C LEU A 42 -3.47 -11.88 -3.46
N ASP A 43 -2.56 -12.80 -3.24
CA ASP A 43 -1.67 -13.29 -4.29
C ASP A 43 -2.31 -14.37 -5.16
N LYS A 44 -3.44 -14.95 -4.72
CA LYS A 44 -4.04 -16.11 -5.37
C LYS A 44 -5.54 -15.97 -5.51
N ILE A 45 -6.03 -16.45 -6.65
CA ILE A 45 -7.47 -16.48 -6.95
C ILE A 45 -7.85 -17.87 -7.41
N GLY A 46 -8.93 -18.44 -6.83
CA GLY A 46 -9.47 -19.71 -7.26
C GLY A 46 -8.43 -20.83 -7.30
N GLU A 47 -8.40 -21.59 -8.39
CA GLU A 47 -7.49 -22.71 -8.57
C GLU A 47 -6.06 -22.24 -8.88
N GLN A 48 -5.37 -21.67 -7.89
CA GLN A 48 -3.95 -21.28 -7.97
C GLN A 48 -3.66 -20.20 -9.03
N ARG A 49 -4.60 -19.35 -9.35
CA ARG A 49 -4.37 -18.20 -10.22
C ARG A 49 -3.72 -17.09 -9.40
N TYR A 50 -2.70 -16.47 -9.96
CA TYR A 50 -1.98 -15.42 -9.26
C TYR A 50 -2.64 -14.07 -9.48
N GLN A 51 -2.84 -13.36 -8.38
CA GLN A 51 -3.16 -11.94 -8.39
C GLN A 51 -1.92 -11.11 -8.17
N HIS A 52 -1.95 -9.92 -8.72
CA HIS A 52 -0.97 -8.89 -8.42
C HIS A 52 -1.67 -7.76 -7.67
N VAL A 53 -1.04 -7.28 -6.60
CA VAL A 53 -1.49 -6.08 -5.91
C VAL A 53 -0.72 -4.90 -6.49
N TYR A 54 -1.44 -3.85 -6.82
CA TYR A 54 -0.84 -2.66 -7.43
C TYR A 54 -1.58 -1.39 -7.01
N MET A 55 -0.99 -0.23 -7.35
CA MET A 55 -1.59 1.08 -7.11
C MET A 55 -1.96 1.33 -5.64
N VAL A 56 -0.93 1.38 -4.80
CA VAL A 56 -1.12 1.80 -3.40
C VAL A 56 -1.38 3.30 -3.36
N ASN A 57 -2.51 3.70 -2.81
CA ASN A 57 -2.92 5.10 -2.71
C ASN A 57 -3.32 5.46 -1.29
N ILE A 58 -2.97 6.68 -0.87
CA ILE A 58 -3.44 7.28 0.38
C ILE A 58 -4.73 8.05 0.10
N HIS A 59 -5.66 7.97 1.04
CA HIS A 59 -6.90 8.73 1.01
C HIS A 59 -6.97 9.69 2.19
N PRO A 60 -6.37 10.88 2.11
CA PRO A 60 -6.35 11.82 3.23
C PRO A 60 -7.75 12.25 3.68
N ALA A 61 -8.68 12.40 2.75
CA ALA A 61 -10.05 12.81 3.05
C ALA A 61 -10.82 11.76 3.88
N LEU A 62 -10.41 10.50 3.83
CA LEU A 62 -11.01 9.41 4.59
C LEU A 62 -10.23 9.09 5.86
N SER A 63 -9.06 9.68 6.03
CA SER A 63 -8.18 9.43 7.17
C SER A 63 -8.51 10.38 8.31
N ARG A 64 -8.50 9.84 9.54
CA ARG A 64 -8.63 10.64 10.77
C ARG A 64 -7.25 10.92 11.32
N THR A 65 -7.19 11.79 12.33
CA THR A 65 -5.94 12.06 13.03
C THR A 65 -5.36 10.74 13.60
N GLY A 66 -4.08 10.48 13.30
CA GLY A 66 -3.38 9.29 13.77
C GLY A 66 -3.63 8.03 12.97
N GLU A 67 -4.42 8.11 11.89
CA GLU A 67 -4.62 6.97 11.00
C GLU A 67 -4.42 7.34 9.54
N LEU A 68 -4.12 6.34 8.73
CA LEU A 68 -4.13 6.46 7.28
C LEU A 68 -5.10 5.46 6.68
N VAL A 69 -5.91 5.90 5.74
CA VAL A 69 -6.70 5.01 4.90
C VAL A 69 -5.97 4.84 3.58
N ILE A 70 -5.66 3.62 3.26
CA ILE A 70 -4.89 3.24 2.07
C ILE A 70 -5.73 2.28 1.25
N SER A 71 -5.73 2.44 -0.06
CA SER A 71 -6.33 1.46 -0.96
C SER A 71 -5.28 0.79 -1.82
N THR A 72 -5.56 -0.45 -2.15
CA THR A 72 -4.80 -1.23 -3.13
C THR A 72 -5.77 -1.83 -4.13
N ASN A 73 -5.28 -2.12 -5.31
CA ASN A 73 -6.04 -2.81 -6.34
C ASN A 73 -5.40 -4.15 -6.64
N THR A 74 -6.17 -5.08 -7.15
CA THR A 74 -5.68 -6.40 -7.53
C THR A 74 -5.96 -6.66 -9.00
N ASP A 75 -5.09 -7.47 -9.60
CA ASP A 75 -5.19 -7.85 -11.00
C ASP A 75 -4.69 -9.29 -11.15
N CYS A 76 -5.22 -10.01 -12.11
CA CYS A 76 -4.75 -11.35 -12.45
C CYS A 76 -3.62 -11.30 -13.47
N SER A 77 -2.70 -12.26 -13.39
CA SER A 77 -1.64 -12.42 -14.38
C SER A 77 -2.19 -12.60 -15.79
N ASN A 78 -3.30 -13.33 -15.92
CA ASN A 78 -4.06 -13.39 -17.17
C ASN A 78 -5.18 -12.34 -17.10
N PHE A 79 -5.11 -11.35 -17.95
CA PHE A 79 -6.05 -10.22 -17.96
C PHE A 79 -7.53 -10.67 -17.97
N TRP A 80 -7.87 -11.66 -18.78
CA TRP A 80 -9.26 -12.11 -18.91
C TRP A 80 -9.80 -12.79 -17.66
N ASP A 81 -8.93 -13.29 -16.78
CA ASP A 81 -9.35 -13.88 -15.53
C ASP A 81 -10.00 -12.85 -14.58
N ASN A 82 -9.71 -11.57 -14.77
CA ASN A 82 -10.36 -10.50 -13.98
C ASN A 82 -11.86 -10.47 -14.19
N PHE A 83 -12.34 -10.98 -15.32
CA PHE A 83 -13.75 -10.93 -15.69
C PHE A 83 -14.40 -12.31 -15.69
N ASN A 84 -13.66 -13.34 -16.05
CA ASN A 84 -14.20 -14.66 -16.34
C ASN A 84 -13.90 -15.71 -15.27
N ALA A 85 -12.91 -15.47 -14.40
CA ALA A 85 -12.58 -16.43 -13.34
C ALA A 85 -13.71 -16.49 -12.31
N PRO A 86 -14.01 -17.68 -11.77
CA PRO A 86 -14.99 -17.80 -10.68
C PRO A 86 -14.59 -16.88 -9.51
N GLY A 87 -15.54 -16.07 -9.03
CA GLY A 87 -15.31 -15.14 -7.93
C GLY A 87 -14.57 -13.86 -8.31
N SER A 88 -14.38 -13.58 -9.61
CA SER A 88 -13.62 -12.39 -10.05
C SER A 88 -14.15 -11.09 -9.49
N ALA A 89 -15.47 -10.95 -9.33
CA ALA A 89 -16.08 -9.76 -8.77
C ALA A 89 -15.68 -9.50 -7.32
N ASP A 90 -15.29 -10.52 -6.58
CA ASP A 90 -14.92 -10.39 -5.17
C ASP A 90 -13.46 -9.93 -4.98
N PHE A 91 -12.62 -10.04 -5.98
CA PHE A 91 -11.21 -9.68 -5.85
C PHE A 91 -10.74 -8.60 -6.84
N TYR A 92 -11.34 -8.48 -8.01
CA TYR A 92 -11.05 -7.39 -8.95
C TYR A 92 -11.76 -6.13 -8.48
N ARG A 93 -11.26 -5.57 -7.37
CA ARG A 93 -11.82 -4.39 -6.73
C ARG A 93 -10.77 -3.75 -5.83
N PRO A 94 -10.93 -2.47 -5.44
CA PRO A 94 -10.06 -1.88 -4.44
C PRO A 94 -10.30 -2.51 -3.07
N TYR A 95 -9.20 -2.68 -2.34
CA TYR A 95 -9.22 -3.08 -0.93
C TYR A 95 -8.73 -1.91 -0.10
N PHE A 96 -9.40 -1.65 1.02
CA PHE A 96 -9.07 -0.53 1.90
C PHE A 96 -8.49 -1.06 3.21
N TYR A 97 -7.48 -0.35 3.68
CA TYR A 97 -6.78 -0.65 4.93
C TYR A 97 -6.73 0.61 5.77
N ARG A 98 -6.96 0.47 7.09
CA ARG A 98 -6.72 1.54 8.05
C ARG A 98 -5.45 1.22 8.81
N VAL A 99 -4.50 2.15 8.80
CA VAL A 99 -3.22 1.99 9.50
C VAL A 99 -3.20 3.00 10.64
N PHE A 100 -3.12 2.49 11.86
CA PHE A 100 -3.11 3.30 13.07
C PHE A 100 -1.68 3.50 13.56
N ASN A 101 -1.44 4.64 14.22
CA ASN A 101 -0.14 4.96 14.83
C ASN A 101 1.04 4.86 13.87
N TRP A 102 0.81 5.13 12.59
CA TRP A 102 1.86 5.03 11.57
C TRP A 102 3.04 5.97 11.86
N GLU A 103 2.78 7.09 12.51
CA GLU A 103 3.83 8.05 12.85
C GLU A 103 4.85 7.47 13.83
N SER A 104 4.44 6.49 14.65
CA SER A 104 5.34 5.83 15.61
C SER A 104 6.47 5.04 14.95
N LEU A 105 6.37 4.74 13.65
CA LEU A 105 7.44 4.10 12.90
C LEU A 105 8.75 4.88 12.96
N TYR A 106 8.66 6.19 13.16
CA TYR A 106 9.81 7.08 13.17
C TYR A 106 10.23 7.56 14.58
N ASP A 107 9.59 7.04 15.64
CA ASP A 107 9.83 7.51 17.01
C ASP A 107 11.29 7.40 17.45
N ASN A 108 12.01 6.38 16.99
CA ASN A 108 13.39 6.12 17.37
C ASN A 108 14.40 6.61 16.32
N ASP A 109 13.92 7.23 15.26
CA ASP A 109 14.79 7.75 14.20
C ASP A 109 15.26 9.17 14.52
N ALA A 110 16.44 9.49 14.04
CA ALA A 110 16.94 10.87 14.14
C ALA A 110 16.01 11.81 13.37
N PRO A 111 15.85 13.07 13.84
CA PRO A 111 15.09 14.06 13.09
C PRO A 111 15.67 14.28 11.69
N LEU A 112 14.81 14.59 10.73
CA LEU A 112 15.25 14.97 9.39
C LEU A 112 16.05 16.27 9.45
N GLU A 113 17.16 16.30 8.74
CA GLU A 113 18.00 17.49 8.62
C GLU A 113 17.50 18.45 7.55
#